data_e3b159f7556716236bc3e09c2a8cfa9f
#
_entry.id   e3b159f7556716236bc3e09c2a8cfa9f
#
_cell.length_a   1.000
_cell.length_b   1.000
_cell.length_c   1.000
_cell.angle_alpha   90.00
_cell.angle_beta   90.00
_cell.angle_gamma   90.00
#
_symmetry.space_group_name_H-M   'P 1'
#
loop_
_entity.id
_entity.type
_entity.pdbx_description
1 polymer ?
#
loop_
_entity_poly.entity_id
_entity_poly.type
_entity_poly.pdbx_seq_one_letter_code
_entity_poly.pdbx_strand_id
1 'polypeptide(L)'
;MDGERLVATANTLVDSSITIGLTMEDVKRGMGNKLYGRYAHDATFGLKLTDAMFNLEYLAMNTGSDIELGGDVFATAKIKSDTQKKIVLPQTAVPVFGGEKAKVVAYAFESGTNSNYVAYEVADADNSITVDKASTEYCLRYMIHNDYASKMVISSNFIPKTLSIILTANLYSGGSCDLETSTLAGSIQIKVYRFML
;
A
#
# COMPACT_ATOMS: atom_id res chain seq x y z
N MET A 1 -1.55 -3.84 -16.11
CA MET A 1 -2.09 -2.87 -17.08
C MET A 1 -3.61 -2.98 -17.05
N ASP A 2 -4.29 -1.86 -17.02
CA ASP A 2 -5.74 -1.77 -17.12
C ASP A 2 -6.06 -1.18 -18.52
N GLY A 3 -6.58 -2.03 -19.41
CA GLY A 3 -6.68 -1.70 -20.82
C GLY A 3 -5.31 -1.39 -21.44
N GLU A 4 -5.16 -0.19 -22.01
CA GLU A 4 -3.88 0.30 -22.56
C GLU A 4 -3.04 1.11 -21.55
N ARG A 5 -3.57 1.35 -20.35
CA ARG A 5 -2.90 2.15 -19.32
C ARG A 5 -1.90 1.30 -18.54
N LEU A 6 -0.66 1.79 -18.46
CA LEU A 6 0.32 1.28 -17.53
C LEU A 6 -0.03 1.75 -16.10
N VAL A 7 -0.34 0.82 -15.20
CA VAL A 7 -0.78 1.15 -13.83
C VAL A 7 0.41 1.15 -12.89
N ALA A 8 1.27 0.14 -12.97
CA ALA A 8 2.46 0.04 -12.12
C ALA A 8 3.60 -0.68 -12.84
N THR A 9 4.83 -0.39 -12.45
CA THR A 9 6.04 -1.09 -12.87
C THR A 9 6.83 -1.52 -11.64
N ALA A 10 7.34 -2.76 -11.65
CA ALA A 10 8.24 -3.28 -10.63
C ALA A 10 9.60 -3.54 -11.26
N ASN A 11 10.61 -2.84 -10.75
CA ASN A 11 12.00 -3.03 -11.18
C ASN A 11 12.86 -3.68 -10.09
N THR A 12 12.29 -3.92 -8.91
CA THR A 12 12.97 -4.40 -7.70
C THR A 12 12.43 -5.75 -7.24
N LEU A 13 11.96 -6.59 -8.19
CA LEU A 13 11.50 -7.94 -7.88
C LEU A 13 12.66 -8.78 -7.32
N VAL A 14 12.47 -9.31 -6.12
CA VAL A 14 13.44 -10.15 -5.40
C VAL A 14 13.19 -11.62 -5.69
N ASP A 15 11.91 -12.00 -5.81
CA ASP A 15 11.51 -13.39 -6.05
C ASP A 15 10.23 -13.43 -6.88
N SER A 16 10.15 -14.41 -7.75
CA SER A 16 8.96 -14.67 -8.55
C SER A 16 8.76 -16.15 -8.76
N SER A 17 7.53 -16.61 -8.61
CA SER A 17 7.19 -18.00 -8.92
C SER A 17 5.92 -18.09 -9.75
N ILE A 18 5.92 -19.01 -10.70
CA ILE A 18 4.77 -19.31 -11.56
C ILE A 18 4.36 -20.74 -11.25
N THR A 19 3.10 -20.93 -10.91
CA THR A 19 2.50 -22.24 -10.68
C THR A 19 1.43 -22.48 -11.73
N ILE A 20 1.52 -23.59 -12.43
CA ILE A 20 0.52 -24.04 -13.39
C ILE A 20 -0.03 -25.37 -12.90
N GLY A 21 -1.33 -25.42 -12.68
CA GLY A 21 -2.05 -26.63 -12.30
C GLY A 21 -3.06 -27.02 -13.36
N LEU A 22 -3.20 -28.33 -13.58
CA LEU A 22 -4.18 -28.87 -14.48
C LEU A 22 -4.69 -30.18 -13.89
N THR A 23 -6.00 -30.26 -13.69
CA THR A 23 -6.64 -31.50 -13.26
C THR A 23 -6.97 -32.35 -14.48
N MET A 24 -6.57 -33.63 -14.45
CA MET A 24 -6.89 -34.59 -15.49
C MET A 24 -7.78 -35.67 -14.92
N GLU A 25 -8.85 -35.99 -15.63
CA GLU A 25 -9.77 -37.04 -15.24
C GLU A 25 -9.82 -38.14 -16.31
N ASP A 26 -9.73 -39.38 -15.84
CA ASP A 26 -9.76 -40.56 -16.71
C ASP A 26 -11.21 -41.02 -16.91
N VAL A 27 -11.65 -41.01 -18.15
CA VAL A 27 -12.95 -41.62 -18.57
C VAL A 27 -12.72 -43.09 -18.82
N LYS A 28 -13.33 -43.95 -17.99
CA LYS A 28 -13.26 -45.38 -18.11
C LYS A 28 -14.59 -45.95 -18.62
N ARG A 29 -14.57 -46.92 -19.54
CA ARG A 29 -15.74 -47.50 -20.11
C ARG A 29 -15.64 -49.02 -20.29
N GLY A 30 -16.80 -49.69 -20.19
CA GLY A 30 -16.98 -51.12 -20.49
C GLY A 30 -16.61 -52.06 -19.33
N MET A 31 -16.83 -53.35 -19.56
CA MET A 31 -16.44 -54.40 -18.61
C MET A 31 -14.91 -54.45 -18.51
N GLY A 32 -14.41 -54.30 -17.27
CA GLY A 32 -12.97 -54.26 -16.99
C GLY A 32 -12.38 -52.85 -16.86
N ASN A 33 -13.20 -51.79 -16.80
CA ASN A 33 -12.77 -50.43 -16.49
C ASN A 33 -11.61 -49.89 -17.35
N LYS A 34 -11.62 -50.21 -18.64
CA LYS A 34 -10.58 -49.76 -19.58
C LYS A 34 -10.63 -48.26 -19.79
N LEU A 35 -9.47 -47.64 -19.81
CA LEU A 35 -9.32 -46.22 -20.11
C LEU A 35 -9.86 -45.96 -21.53
N TYR A 36 -10.90 -45.13 -21.64
CA TYR A 36 -11.48 -44.73 -22.89
C TYR A 36 -10.91 -43.41 -23.39
N GLY A 37 -10.63 -42.51 -22.47
CA GLY A 37 -10.08 -41.21 -22.78
C GLY A 37 -9.67 -40.48 -21.49
N ARG A 38 -9.01 -39.37 -21.68
CA ARG A 38 -8.61 -38.49 -20.59
C ARG A 38 -8.98 -37.08 -20.99
N TYR A 39 -9.62 -36.34 -20.09
CA TYR A 39 -9.92 -34.94 -20.34
C TYR A 39 -9.31 -34.07 -19.23
N ALA A 40 -8.91 -32.88 -19.62
CA ALA A 40 -8.33 -31.90 -18.73
C ALA A 40 -9.39 -30.85 -18.34
N HIS A 41 -9.46 -30.51 -17.07
CA HIS A 41 -10.33 -29.46 -16.54
C HIS A 41 -9.63 -28.74 -15.39
N ASP A 42 -10.26 -27.65 -14.91
CA ASP A 42 -9.76 -26.85 -13.77
C ASP A 42 -8.30 -26.43 -13.93
N ALA A 43 -8.01 -25.78 -15.06
CA ALA A 43 -6.72 -25.15 -15.24
C ALA A 43 -6.54 -23.98 -14.26
N THR A 44 -5.51 -24.05 -13.45
CA THR A 44 -5.16 -22.99 -12.50
C THR A 44 -3.81 -22.37 -12.88
N PHE A 45 -3.76 -21.06 -12.77
CA PHE A 45 -2.54 -20.29 -12.96
C PHE A 45 -2.29 -19.44 -11.72
N GLY A 46 -1.16 -19.64 -11.04
CA GLY A 46 -0.74 -18.84 -9.90
C GLY A 46 0.54 -18.08 -10.22
N LEU A 47 0.55 -16.81 -9.91
CA LEU A 47 1.71 -15.94 -10.03
C LEU A 47 1.97 -15.28 -8.68
N LYS A 48 3.16 -15.51 -8.11
CA LYS A 48 3.62 -14.84 -6.91
C LYS A 48 4.80 -13.96 -7.27
N LEU A 49 4.70 -12.68 -6.93
CA LEU A 49 5.76 -11.70 -7.11
C LEU A 49 6.09 -11.09 -5.75
N THR A 50 7.37 -11.02 -5.44
CA THR A 50 7.88 -10.38 -4.22
C THR A 50 8.75 -9.21 -4.62
N ASP A 51 8.35 -8.00 -4.20
CA ASP A 51 9.10 -6.78 -4.44
C ASP A 51 9.81 -6.36 -3.15
N ALA A 52 11.01 -5.82 -3.27
CA ALA A 52 11.78 -5.27 -2.16
C ALA A 52 11.23 -3.94 -1.67
N MET A 53 10.45 -3.23 -2.48
CA MET A 53 9.89 -1.93 -2.16
C MET A 53 8.38 -2.00 -1.97
N PHE A 54 7.89 -1.36 -0.89
CA PHE A 54 6.46 -1.16 -0.73
C PHE A 54 5.94 -0.17 -1.78
N ASN A 55 4.91 -0.57 -2.52
CA ASN A 55 4.23 0.29 -3.48
C ASN A 55 2.73 0.33 -3.17
N LEU A 56 2.21 1.54 -2.95
CA LEU A 56 0.79 1.76 -2.66
C LEU A 56 -0.11 1.35 -3.84
N GLU A 57 0.40 1.43 -5.07
CA GLU A 57 -0.33 1.01 -6.27
C GLU A 57 -0.64 -0.48 -6.26
N TYR A 58 0.26 -1.33 -5.76
CA TYR A 58 -0.02 -2.77 -5.61
C TYR A 58 -1.14 -3.05 -4.63
N LEU A 59 -1.16 -2.31 -3.52
CA LEU A 59 -2.24 -2.42 -2.55
C LEU A 59 -3.57 -1.94 -3.14
N ALA A 60 -3.55 -0.84 -3.88
CA ALA A 60 -4.74 -0.32 -4.57
C ALA A 60 -5.29 -1.29 -5.61
N MET A 61 -4.41 -1.96 -6.37
CA MET A 61 -4.81 -2.99 -7.33
C MET A 61 -5.47 -4.20 -6.65
N ASN A 62 -4.89 -4.68 -5.55
CA ASN A 62 -5.42 -5.81 -4.78
C ASN A 62 -6.77 -5.52 -4.13
N THR A 63 -7.00 -4.28 -3.72
CA THR A 63 -8.24 -3.88 -3.06
C THR A 63 -9.26 -3.26 -4.01
N GLY A 64 -8.89 -3.02 -5.28
CA GLY A 64 -9.73 -2.30 -6.23
C GLY A 64 -9.93 -0.83 -5.89
N SER A 65 -9.21 -0.31 -4.90
CA SER A 65 -9.31 1.09 -4.46
C SER A 65 -8.58 2.02 -5.41
N ASP A 66 -8.96 3.29 -5.40
CA ASP A 66 -8.24 4.34 -6.11
C ASP A 66 -7.33 5.10 -5.16
N ILE A 67 -6.21 5.60 -5.68
CA ILE A 67 -5.28 6.46 -4.96
C ILE A 67 -5.64 7.89 -5.29
N GLU A 68 -5.96 8.67 -4.27
CA GLU A 68 -6.23 10.10 -4.35
C GLU A 68 -5.00 10.87 -3.90
N LEU A 69 -4.65 11.94 -4.62
CA LEU A 69 -3.63 12.90 -4.22
C LEU A 69 -4.27 13.95 -3.32
N GLY A 70 -3.53 14.36 -2.30
CA GLY A 70 -4.03 15.23 -1.24
C GLY A 70 -4.72 14.43 -0.15
N GLY A 71 -4.42 14.73 1.09
CA GLY A 71 -5.05 14.07 2.22
C GLY A 71 -4.57 14.62 3.55
N ASP A 72 -5.28 14.22 4.58
CA ASP A 72 -4.98 14.66 5.93
C ASP A 72 -4.02 13.67 6.59
N VAL A 73 -2.93 14.18 7.12
CA VAL A 73 -1.87 13.40 7.76
C VAL A 73 -1.56 13.94 9.15
N PHE A 74 -1.09 13.07 10.04
CA PHE A 74 -0.62 13.52 11.34
C PHE A 74 0.74 14.20 11.24
N ALA A 75 0.79 15.47 11.66
CA ALA A 75 2.03 16.19 11.92
C ALA A 75 2.44 16.01 13.38
N THR A 76 3.74 16.01 13.63
CA THR A 76 4.33 15.97 14.97
C THR A 76 5.18 17.22 15.16
N ALA A 77 5.03 17.89 16.29
CA ALA A 77 5.83 19.06 16.62
C ALA A 77 6.25 19.00 18.09
N LYS A 78 7.36 19.61 18.41
CA LYS A 78 7.85 19.76 19.78
C LYS A 78 7.96 21.25 20.07
N ILE A 79 7.07 21.77 20.93
CA ILE A 79 6.89 23.21 21.11
C ILE A 79 6.76 23.52 22.61
N LYS A 80 7.34 24.63 23.02
CA LYS A 80 7.24 25.14 24.38
C LYS A 80 6.00 26.04 24.47
N SER A 81 5.16 25.81 25.51
CA SER A 81 4.05 26.70 25.83
C SER A 81 4.54 28.08 26.30
N ASP A 82 3.77 29.08 26.03
CA ASP A 82 4.03 30.44 26.53
C ASP A 82 3.72 30.60 28.03
N THR A 83 3.82 31.81 28.54
CA THR A 83 3.48 32.14 29.93
C THR A 83 1.97 32.08 30.23
N GLN A 84 1.16 32.11 29.18
CA GLN A 84 -0.31 32.01 29.24
C GLN A 84 -0.80 30.57 28.98
N LYS A 85 0.11 29.59 28.94
CA LYS A 85 -0.17 28.17 28.67
C LYS A 85 -0.66 27.92 27.24
N LYS A 86 -0.35 28.82 26.31
CA LYS A 86 -0.78 28.74 24.93
C LYS A 86 0.32 28.19 24.04
N ILE A 87 -0.06 27.39 23.05
CA ILE A 87 0.82 26.89 21.99
C ILE A 87 0.16 27.18 20.67
N VAL A 88 0.83 27.94 19.81
CA VAL A 88 0.39 28.16 18.42
C VAL A 88 0.95 27.02 17.55
N LEU A 89 0.10 26.38 16.80
CA LEU A 89 0.48 25.27 15.91
C LEU A 89 1.17 25.85 14.65
N PRO A 90 2.29 25.26 14.21
CA PRO A 90 3.05 25.78 13.06
C PRO A 90 2.33 25.61 11.72
N GLN A 91 1.37 24.71 11.65
CA GLN A 91 0.56 24.47 10.47
C GLN A 91 -0.93 24.44 10.87
N THR A 92 -1.80 24.81 9.94
CA THR A 92 -3.25 24.82 10.19
C THR A 92 -3.74 23.40 10.47
N ALA A 93 -4.30 23.24 11.66
CA ALA A 93 -4.89 21.96 12.05
C ALA A 93 -6.25 21.75 11.36
N VAL A 94 -6.52 20.50 11.00
CA VAL A 94 -7.79 20.07 10.41
C VAL A 94 -8.46 19.01 11.31
N PRO A 95 -9.80 18.81 11.19
CA PRO A 95 -10.48 17.81 11.99
C PRO A 95 -9.93 16.39 11.74
N VAL A 96 -9.74 15.61 12.79
CA VAL A 96 -9.28 14.20 12.70
C VAL A 96 -10.33 13.32 12.00
N PHE A 97 -11.60 13.61 12.21
CA PHE A 97 -12.72 12.93 11.56
C PHE A 97 -13.60 13.95 10.85
N GLY A 98 -13.94 13.66 9.59
CA GLY A 98 -14.81 14.50 8.81
C GLY A 98 -16.24 14.55 9.39
N GLY A 99 -16.94 15.68 9.22
CA GLY A 99 -18.33 15.89 9.60
C GLY A 99 -18.63 17.39 9.77
N GLU A 100 -19.87 17.81 9.57
CA GLU A 100 -20.28 19.22 9.61
C GLU A 100 -20.02 19.92 10.97
N LYS A 101 -19.75 19.16 12.04
CA LYS A 101 -19.44 19.67 13.39
C LYS A 101 -18.16 19.07 13.97
N ALA A 102 -17.25 18.68 13.10
CA ALA A 102 -16.01 18.06 13.53
C ALA A 102 -15.13 19.09 14.24
N LYS A 103 -14.82 18.85 15.50
CA LYS A 103 -13.89 19.68 16.26
C LYS A 103 -12.46 19.41 15.82
N VAL A 104 -11.69 20.47 15.68
CA VAL A 104 -10.25 20.37 15.45
C VAL A 104 -9.57 20.10 16.78
N VAL A 105 -8.82 19.00 16.86
CA VAL A 105 -8.19 18.54 18.10
C VAL A 105 -6.72 18.30 17.86
N ALA A 106 -5.89 18.79 18.77
CA ALA A 106 -4.47 18.44 18.86
C ALA A 106 -4.23 17.61 20.12
N TYR A 107 -3.43 16.56 19.98
CA TYR A 107 -3.02 15.71 21.07
C TYR A 107 -1.65 16.17 21.58
N ALA A 108 -1.51 16.36 22.87
CA ALA A 108 -0.26 16.82 23.48
C ALA A 108 0.10 16.02 24.73
N PHE A 109 1.38 15.86 24.98
CA PHE A 109 1.92 15.42 26.26
C PHE A 109 3.20 16.17 26.61
N GLU A 110 3.49 16.30 27.91
CA GLU A 110 4.70 16.97 28.41
C GLU A 110 5.95 16.19 28.02
N SER A 111 6.88 16.86 27.35
CA SER A 111 8.15 16.27 26.91
C SER A 111 8.99 15.78 28.09
N GLY A 112 9.56 14.57 27.98
CA GLY A 112 10.35 13.97 29.04
C GLY A 112 9.56 13.25 30.13
N THR A 113 8.25 13.16 30.00
CA THR A 113 7.37 12.37 30.89
C THR A 113 6.84 11.14 30.18
N ASN A 114 6.46 10.09 30.92
CA ASN A 114 5.73 8.94 30.39
C ASN A 114 4.22 9.17 30.40
N SER A 115 3.79 10.39 30.15
CA SER A 115 2.37 10.76 30.15
C SER A 115 1.71 10.31 28.86
N ASN A 116 0.41 10.01 28.94
CA ASN A 116 -0.41 9.75 27.76
C ASN A 116 -0.73 11.08 27.05
N TYR A 117 -1.03 10.98 25.76
CA TYR A 117 -1.57 12.10 24.99
C TYR A 117 -2.90 12.57 25.57
N VAL A 118 -3.03 13.87 25.81
CA VAL A 118 -4.26 14.54 26.18
C VAL A 118 -4.77 15.31 24.98
N ALA A 119 -6.07 15.26 24.72
CA ALA A 119 -6.70 15.96 23.61
C ALA A 119 -7.06 17.39 24.03
N TYR A 120 -6.62 18.36 23.24
CA TYR A 120 -6.91 19.77 23.40
C TYR A 120 -7.65 20.29 22.17
N GLU A 121 -8.73 21.05 22.38
CA GLU A 121 -9.45 21.68 21.28
C GLU A 121 -8.61 22.84 20.71
N VAL A 122 -8.50 22.90 19.38
CA VAL A 122 -7.76 23.96 18.69
C VAL A 122 -8.69 25.14 18.50
N ALA A 123 -8.25 26.32 18.89
CA ALA A 123 -9.00 27.56 18.68
C ALA A 123 -8.89 28.00 17.21
N ASP A 124 -10.02 28.12 16.52
CA ASP A 124 -10.08 28.46 15.09
C ASP A 124 -9.46 29.83 14.77
N ALA A 125 -9.54 30.77 15.71
CA ALA A 125 -9.13 32.16 15.48
C ALA A 125 -7.60 32.31 15.24
N ASP A 126 -6.78 31.46 15.87
CA ASP A 126 -5.33 31.61 15.88
C ASP A 126 -4.58 30.27 15.82
N ASN A 127 -5.28 29.20 15.48
CA ASN A 127 -4.71 27.85 15.33
C ASN A 127 -3.86 27.45 16.56
N SER A 128 -4.41 27.63 17.75
CA SER A 128 -3.70 27.41 19.01
C SER A 128 -4.44 26.51 19.97
N ILE A 129 -3.71 25.91 20.90
CA ILE A 129 -4.24 25.12 22.01
C ILE A 129 -3.84 25.74 23.35
N THR A 130 -4.66 25.53 24.38
CA THR A 130 -4.34 25.90 25.76
C THR A 130 -4.02 24.64 26.55
N VAL A 131 -2.79 24.52 27.02
CA VAL A 131 -2.28 23.37 27.78
C VAL A 131 -2.27 23.62 29.28
N ASP A 132 -1.98 22.58 30.08
CA ASP A 132 -2.09 22.66 31.53
C ASP A 132 -0.99 23.48 32.21
N LYS A 133 0.24 23.47 31.65
CA LYS A 133 1.43 24.11 32.24
C LYS A 133 1.99 25.18 31.33
N ALA A 134 2.38 26.29 31.92
CA ALA A 134 3.10 27.36 31.24
C ALA A 134 4.60 27.05 31.12
N SER A 135 5.24 27.63 30.12
CA SER A 135 6.69 27.56 29.90
C SER A 135 7.26 26.13 29.88
N THR A 136 6.44 25.17 29.55
CA THR A 136 6.75 23.75 29.52
C THR A 136 6.78 23.25 28.07
N GLU A 137 7.68 22.32 27.76
CA GLU A 137 7.81 21.75 26.42
C GLU A 137 6.85 20.58 26.24
N TYR A 138 6.08 20.62 25.15
CA TYR A 138 5.11 19.61 24.80
C TYR A 138 5.43 18.96 23.46
N CYS A 139 5.24 17.63 23.40
CA CYS A 139 5.19 16.88 22.15
C CYS A 139 3.74 16.88 21.66
N LEU A 140 3.53 17.40 20.46
CA LEU A 140 2.24 17.60 19.83
C LEU A 140 2.02 16.63 18.68
N ARG A 141 0.79 16.21 18.50
CA ARG A 141 0.34 15.43 17.34
C ARG A 141 -1.03 15.93 16.91
N TYR A 142 -1.14 16.41 15.69
CA TYR A 142 -2.37 16.99 15.15
C TYR A 142 -2.47 16.70 13.66
N MET A 143 -3.70 16.76 13.13
CA MET A 143 -3.95 16.50 11.72
C MET A 143 -3.75 17.79 10.91
N ILE A 144 -3.11 17.67 9.76
CA ILE A 144 -2.91 18.75 8.80
C ILE A 144 -3.29 18.25 7.40
N HIS A 145 -3.73 19.16 6.55
CA HIS A 145 -3.87 18.86 5.14
C HIS A 145 -2.51 18.91 4.43
N ASN A 146 -2.25 17.91 3.58
CA ASN A 146 -1.03 17.83 2.79
C ASN A 146 -1.37 17.43 1.35
N ASP A 147 -1.15 18.36 0.41
CA ASP A 147 -1.44 18.18 -1.02
C ASP A 147 -0.59 17.08 -1.67
N TYR A 148 0.56 16.74 -1.08
CA TYR A 148 1.47 15.70 -1.56
C TYR A 148 1.25 14.32 -0.91
N ALA A 149 0.32 14.23 0.02
CA ALA A 149 -0.01 12.94 0.62
C ALA A 149 -0.79 12.09 -0.39
N SER A 150 -0.57 10.79 -0.34
CA SER A 150 -1.41 9.83 -1.07
C SER A 150 -2.38 9.16 -0.09
N LYS A 151 -3.65 9.22 -0.41
CA LYS A 151 -4.75 8.64 0.38
C LYS A 151 -5.38 7.50 -0.38
N MET A 152 -5.66 6.43 0.31
CA MET A 152 -6.42 5.30 -0.22
C MET A 152 -7.44 4.85 0.81
N VAL A 153 -8.66 4.61 0.37
CA VAL A 153 -9.75 4.10 1.22
C VAL A 153 -10.05 2.66 0.82
N ILE A 154 -9.90 1.75 1.76
CA ILE A 154 -10.25 0.34 1.56
C ILE A 154 -11.62 0.10 2.19
N SER A 155 -12.60 -0.28 1.38
CA SER A 155 -13.93 -0.65 1.86
C SER A 155 -13.97 -2.12 2.30
N SER A 156 -14.94 -2.48 3.13
CA SER A 156 -15.13 -3.89 3.55
C SER A 156 -15.54 -4.82 2.40
N ASN A 157 -16.08 -4.27 1.32
CA ASN A 157 -16.51 -4.98 0.12
C ASN A 157 -15.58 -4.66 -1.06
N PHE A 158 -14.28 -4.83 -0.88
CA PHE A 158 -13.33 -4.60 -1.95
C PHE A 158 -13.43 -5.70 -3.03
N ILE A 159 -13.25 -5.30 -4.28
CA ILE A 159 -13.18 -6.21 -5.44
C ILE A 159 -11.87 -5.91 -6.16
N PRO A 160 -10.95 -6.87 -6.25
CA PRO A 160 -9.69 -6.67 -6.96
C PRO A 160 -9.91 -6.29 -8.43
N LYS A 161 -9.05 -5.44 -8.96
CA LYS A 161 -9.12 -5.05 -10.38
C LYS A 161 -8.63 -6.20 -11.25
N THR A 162 -9.31 -6.40 -12.38
CA THR A 162 -8.83 -7.33 -13.42
C THR A 162 -7.73 -6.65 -14.21
N LEU A 163 -6.56 -7.26 -14.24
CA LEU A 163 -5.35 -6.69 -14.82
C LEU A 163 -4.72 -7.63 -15.84
N SER A 164 -3.76 -7.09 -16.59
CA SER A 164 -2.83 -7.88 -17.41
C SER A 164 -1.42 -7.59 -16.96
N ILE A 165 -0.61 -8.62 -16.79
CA ILE A 165 0.80 -8.51 -16.38
C ILE A 165 1.70 -8.88 -17.54
N ILE A 166 2.78 -8.14 -17.70
CA ILE A 166 3.90 -8.46 -18.59
C ILE A 166 5.14 -8.63 -17.73
N LEU A 167 5.67 -9.83 -17.69
CA LEU A 167 6.94 -10.16 -17.04
C LEU A 167 8.02 -10.23 -18.09
N THR A 168 9.13 -9.57 -17.86
CA THR A 168 10.32 -9.66 -18.73
C THR A 168 11.51 -10.10 -17.87
N ALA A 169 12.17 -11.18 -18.28
CA ALA A 169 13.39 -11.67 -17.64
C ALA A 169 14.52 -11.74 -18.68
N ASN A 170 15.69 -11.28 -18.30
CA ASN A 170 16.88 -11.39 -19.11
C ASN A 170 17.52 -12.78 -18.91
N LEU A 171 17.90 -13.41 -20.01
CA LEU A 171 18.65 -14.66 -20.03
C LEU A 171 20.12 -14.34 -20.27
N TYR A 172 20.96 -14.85 -19.41
CA TYR A 172 22.42 -14.74 -19.55
C TYR A 172 22.99 -16.08 -19.92
N SER A 173 23.89 -16.09 -20.89
CA SER A 173 24.68 -17.28 -21.28
C SER A 173 26.05 -17.19 -20.63
N GLY A 174 26.48 -18.27 -20.02
CA GLY A 174 27.83 -18.38 -19.47
C GLY A 174 27.91 -19.45 -18.40
N GLY A 175 28.88 -20.31 -18.44
CA GLY A 175 29.16 -21.31 -17.41
C GLY A 175 29.87 -20.75 -16.18
N SER A 176 29.96 -19.45 -16.05
CA SER A 176 30.56 -18.75 -14.92
C SER A 176 29.49 -18.33 -13.93
N CYS A 177 29.72 -18.54 -12.63
CA CYS A 177 28.89 -18.02 -11.55
C CYS A 177 29.01 -16.50 -11.39
N ASP A 178 29.76 -15.85 -12.25
CA ASP A 178 30.03 -14.42 -12.20
C ASP A 178 29.16 -13.70 -13.22
N LEU A 179 28.17 -12.93 -12.67
CA LEU A 179 27.24 -12.14 -13.48
C LEU A 179 27.92 -11.03 -14.28
N GLU A 180 29.10 -10.56 -13.85
CA GLU A 180 29.84 -9.51 -14.54
C GLU A 180 30.47 -9.99 -15.85
N THR A 181 30.72 -11.31 -16.00
CA THR A 181 31.30 -11.91 -17.19
C THR A 181 30.31 -12.63 -18.10
N SER A 182 29.02 -12.71 -17.66
CA SER A 182 27.98 -13.35 -18.46
C SER A 182 27.44 -12.40 -19.53
N THR A 183 27.29 -12.91 -20.75
CA THR A 183 26.71 -12.15 -21.86
C THR A 183 25.21 -12.35 -21.93
N LEU A 184 24.47 -11.27 -22.21
CA LEU A 184 23.03 -11.34 -22.44
C LEU A 184 22.75 -12.22 -23.65
N ALA A 185 22.11 -13.36 -23.43
CA ALA A 185 21.76 -14.33 -24.49
C ALA A 185 20.38 -14.02 -25.10
N GLY A 186 19.52 -13.34 -24.36
CA GLY A 186 18.18 -13.00 -24.81
C GLY A 186 17.29 -12.52 -23.68
N SER A 187 16.01 -12.41 -23.97
CA SER A 187 14.98 -12.11 -22.97
C SER A 187 13.75 -12.99 -23.16
N ILE A 188 13.14 -13.38 -22.06
CA ILE A 188 11.82 -14.05 -22.05
C ILE A 188 10.78 -13.03 -21.64
N GLN A 189 9.68 -13.01 -22.37
CA GLN A 189 8.51 -12.22 -22.02
C GLN A 189 7.31 -13.15 -21.80
N ILE A 190 6.69 -13.04 -20.62
CA ILE A 190 5.47 -13.76 -20.25
C ILE A 190 4.34 -12.75 -20.11
N LYS A 191 3.27 -12.93 -20.87
CA LYS A 191 2.08 -12.09 -20.81
C LYS A 191 0.94 -12.88 -20.22
N VAL A 192 0.35 -12.36 -19.14
CA VAL A 192 -0.82 -12.91 -18.49
C VAL A 192 -1.95 -11.92 -18.63
N TYR A 193 -3.04 -12.33 -19.26
CA TYR A 193 -4.18 -11.49 -19.54
C TYR A 193 -5.34 -11.81 -18.60
N ARG A 194 -6.04 -10.76 -18.14
CA ARG A 194 -7.29 -10.85 -17.37
C ARG A 194 -7.19 -11.74 -16.14
N PHE A 195 -6.23 -11.46 -15.29
CA PHE A 195 -6.19 -12.12 -14.00
C PHE A 195 -6.69 -11.17 -12.89
N MET A 196 -7.27 -11.72 -11.85
CA MET A 196 -7.63 -11.01 -10.62
C MET A 196 -6.54 -11.28 -9.59
N LEU A 197 -6.16 -10.22 -8.88
CA LEU A 197 -5.16 -10.28 -7.80
C LEU A 197 -5.74 -10.93 -6.54
#